data_6d1bb48d408f1c551b90dbad8bc558ed
#
_entry.id   6d1bb48d408f1c551b90dbad8bc558ed
#
_cell.length_a   1.000
_cell.length_b   1.000
_cell.length_c   1.000
_cell.angle_alpha   90.00
_cell.angle_beta   90.00
_cell.angle_gamma   90.00
#
_symmetry.space_group_name_H-M   'P 1'
#
loop_
_entity.id
_entity.type
_entity.pdbx_description
1 polymer ?
#
loop_
_entity_poly.entity_id
_entity_poly.type
_entity_poly.pdbx_seq_one_letter_code
_entity_poly.pdbx_strand_id
1 'polypeptide(L)'
;MSYRILAEDRTVSSDTWDTGLNNNDIIIGPPGSGKTRGYVIPNILQCSESMIIADTKGALRRQVGGVLERSGYRIHEINLTDCHASNIGYNPLRNIRYDSERGHYREQDILRVAACLVPLEIISDPFWDHAARMLLETLLGYLLECQ
;
A
#
# COMPACT_ATOMS: atom_id res chain seq x y z
N MET A 1 -10.63 17.90 -15.46
CA MET A 1 -9.72 16.97 -16.15
C MET A 1 -8.48 16.83 -15.28
N SER A 2 -8.08 15.62 -14.96
CA SER A 2 -6.87 15.33 -14.21
C SER A 2 -5.68 15.28 -15.19
N TYR A 3 -4.53 15.77 -14.79
CA TYR A 3 -3.30 15.73 -15.59
C TYR A 3 -2.09 15.41 -14.70
N ARG A 4 -1.04 14.86 -15.30
CA ARG A 4 0.23 14.60 -14.63
C ARG A 4 1.26 15.64 -15.05
N ILE A 5 1.99 16.17 -14.09
CA ILE A 5 3.09 17.09 -14.31
C ILE A 5 4.35 16.24 -14.52
N LEU A 6 4.88 16.23 -15.73
CA LEU A 6 6.10 15.48 -16.05
C LEU A 6 7.36 16.30 -15.83
N ALA A 7 7.30 17.61 -16.08
CA ALA A 7 8.38 18.57 -15.89
C ALA A 7 7.78 19.98 -15.76
N GLU A 8 8.62 21.01 -15.52
CA GLU A 8 8.22 22.39 -15.29
C GLU A 8 7.22 22.90 -16.35
N ASP A 9 7.47 22.62 -17.63
CA ASP A 9 6.63 23.06 -18.74
C ASP A 9 5.91 21.91 -19.47
N ARG A 10 5.80 20.72 -18.84
CA ARG A 10 5.20 19.55 -19.48
C ARG A 10 4.18 18.86 -18.61
N THR A 11 2.97 18.83 -19.12
CA THR A 11 1.86 18.06 -18.54
C THR A 11 1.30 17.07 -19.56
N VAL A 12 0.74 15.97 -19.07
CA VAL A 12 0.04 14.96 -19.88
C VAL A 12 -1.30 14.66 -19.24
N SER A 13 -2.36 14.57 -20.04
CA SER A 13 -3.67 14.15 -19.57
C SER A 13 -3.60 12.79 -18.87
N SER A 14 -4.30 12.66 -17.77
CA SER A 14 -4.49 11.35 -17.09
C SER A 14 -5.61 10.54 -17.72
N ASP A 15 -6.30 11.07 -18.72
CA ASP A 15 -7.30 10.32 -19.47
C ASP A 15 -6.62 9.39 -20.47
N THR A 16 -6.72 8.10 -20.20
CA THR A 16 -6.13 7.05 -21.02
C THR A 16 -6.79 6.94 -22.40
N TRP A 17 -8.05 7.38 -22.54
CA TRP A 17 -8.73 7.40 -23.83
C TRP A 17 -8.23 8.51 -24.74
N ASP A 18 -7.90 9.69 -24.17
CA ASP A 18 -7.33 10.80 -24.92
C ASP A 18 -5.89 10.54 -25.35
N THR A 19 -5.10 9.93 -24.46
CA THR A 19 -3.66 9.77 -24.68
C THR A 19 -3.30 8.45 -25.38
N GLY A 20 -4.14 7.43 -25.28
CA GLY A 20 -3.81 6.06 -25.67
C GLY A 20 -2.72 5.41 -24.83
N LEU A 21 -2.29 6.07 -23.73
CA LEU A 21 -1.21 5.62 -22.85
C LEU A 21 -1.76 5.28 -21.47
N ASN A 22 -1.11 4.34 -20.77
CA ASN A 22 -1.39 4.11 -19.37
C ASN A 22 -0.80 5.23 -18.49
N ASN A 23 -1.22 5.30 -17.23
CA ASN A 23 -0.79 6.32 -16.27
C ASN A 23 0.43 5.88 -15.43
N ASN A 24 1.23 4.93 -15.91
CA ASN A 24 2.43 4.48 -15.23
C ASN A 24 3.63 5.27 -15.72
N ASP A 25 4.26 6.03 -14.82
CA ASP A 25 5.45 6.82 -15.13
C ASP A 25 6.68 6.25 -14.41
N ILE A 26 7.79 6.17 -15.11
CA ILE A 26 9.10 5.82 -14.55
C ILE A 26 10.00 7.04 -14.64
N ILE A 27 10.43 7.56 -13.49
CA ILE A 27 11.30 8.73 -13.41
C ILE A 27 12.73 8.31 -13.05
N ILE A 28 13.63 8.45 -13.99
CA ILE A 28 15.04 8.04 -13.87
C ILE A 28 15.94 9.27 -13.72
N GLY A 29 16.89 9.20 -12.80
CA GLY A 29 17.88 10.25 -12.60
C GLY A 29 18.77 9.97 -11.41
N PRO A 30 19.98 10.53 -11.37
CA PRO A 30 20.92 10.35 -10.27
C PRO A 30 20.37 10.95 -8.95
N PRO A 31 20.97 10.61 -7.80
CA PRO A 31 20.69 11.29 -6.53
C PRO A 31 20.85 12.81 -6.68
N GLY A 32 19.94 13.59 -6.07
CA GLY A 32 19.98 15.05 -6.15
C GLY A 32 19.43 15.68 -7.44
N SER A 33 19.03 14.89 -8.45
CA SER A 33 18.50 15.41 -9.72
C SER A 33 17.11 16.08 -9.63
N GLY A 34 16.57 16.25 -8.45
CA GLY A 34 15.29 16.95 -8.26
C GLY A 34 14.05 16.11 -8.51
N LYS A 35 14.12 14.79 -8.69
CA LYS A 35 12.96 13.90 -8.94
C LYS A 35 11.78 14.16 -7.99
N THR A 36 12.07 14.19 -6.70
CA THR A 36 11.04 14.43 -5.68
C THR A 36 10.44 15.82 -5.80
N ARG A 37 11.27 16.86 -5.99
CA ARG A 37 10.84 18.25 -6.06
C ARG A 37 10.16 18.58 -7.38
N GLY A 38 10.66 18.06 -8.49
CA GLY A 38 10.18 18.39 -9.84
C GLY A 38 9.02 17.52 -10.32
N TYR A 39 8.85 16.33 -9.76
CA TYR A 39 7.80 15.40 -10.19
C TYR A 39 6.85 14.99 -9.04
N VAL A 40 7.39 14.41 -7.95
CA VAL A 40 6.54 13.80 -6.92
C VAL A 40 5.71 14.84 -6.18
N ILE A 41 6.35 15.89 -5.66
CA ILE A 41 5.67 16.93 -4.88
C ILE A 41 4.62 17.69 -5.71
N PRO A 42 4.91 18.16 -6.93
CA PRO A 42 3.89 18.84 -7.74
C PRO A 42 2.67 17.98 -8.04
N ASN A 43 2.86 16.69 -8.34
CA ASN A 43 1.74 15.77 -8.58
C ASN A 43 0.92 15.48 -7.32
N ILE A 44 1.55 15.34 -6.16
CA ILE A 44 0.85 15.20 -4.88
C ILE A 44 0.00 16.46 -4.59
N LEU A 45 0.57 17.64 -4.80
CA LEU A 45 -0.08 18.92 -4.49
C LEU A 45 -1.22 19.31 -5.44
N GLN A 46 -1.40 18.61 -6.55
CA GLN A 46 -2.61 18.74 -7.36
C GLN A 46 -3.88 18.34 -6.61
N CYS A 47 -3.77 17.50 -5.60
CA CYS A 47 -4.91 17.07 -4.78
C CYS A 47 -6.10 16.56 -5.60
N SER A 48 -5.83 15.85 -6.70
CA SER A 48 -6.86 15.41 -7.64
C SER A 48 -7.47 14.06 -7.30
N GLU A 49 -6.74 13.21 -6.61
CA GLU A 49 -7.11 11.81 -6.39
C GLU A 49 -6.65 11.30 -5.02
N SER A 50 -7.18 10.15 -4.57
CA SER A 50 -6.63 9.43 -3.42
C SER A 50 -5.28 8.82 -3.79
N MET A 51 -4.31 8.89 -2.87
CA MET A 51 -2.93 8.51 -3.14
C MET A 51 -2.39 7.52 -2.11
N ILE A 52 -1.53 6.62 -2.56
CA ILE A 52 -0.66 5.80 -1.70
C ILE A 52 0.77 6.21 -1.99
N ILE A 53 1.50 6.63 -0.95
CA ILE A 53 2.85 7.19 -1.10
C ILE A 53 3.81 6.39 -0.24
N ALA A 54 4.85 5.82 -0.84
CA ALA A 54 5.97 5.23 -0.11
C ALA A 54 7.02 6.30 0.20
N ASP A 55 7.12 6.71 1.47
CA ASP A 55 8.05 7.74 1.94
C ASP A 55 9.10 7.15 2.88
N THR A 56 10.16 6.58 2.31
CA THR A 56 11.22 5.89 3.07
C THR A 56 11.98 6.77 4.07
N LYS A 57 11.87 8.10 3.95
CA LYS A 57 12.59 9.07 4.79
C LYS A 57 11.65 9.93 5.65
N GLY A 58 10.34 9.76 5.54
CA GLY A 58 9.34 10.61 6.17
C GLY A 58 9.41 12.07 5.73
N ALA A 59 10.11 12.36 4.63
CA ALA A 59 10.34 13.73 4.18
C ALA A 59 9.13 14.31 3.46
N LEU A 60 8.42 13.51 2.67
CA LEU A 60 7.22 13.93 1.95
C LEU A 60 6.10 14.26 2.93
N ARG A 61 5.86 13.41 3.93
CA ARG A 61 4.87 13.67 4.97
C ARG A 61 5.08 15.01 5.65
N ARG A 62 6.34 15.34 6.01
CA ARG A 62 6.68 16.62 6.65
C ARG A 62 6.50 17.82 5.72
N GLN A 63 6.79 17.66 4.42
CA GLN A 63 6.75 18.76 3.46
C GLN A 63 5.35 19.09 2.98
N VAL A 64 4.54 18.08 2.66
CA VAL A 64 3.24 18.29 1.99
C VAL A 64 2.04 17.96 2.87
N GLY A 65 2.21 17.23 3.98
CA GLY A 65 1.11 16.75 4.80
C GLY A 65 0.18 17.86 5.27
N GLY A 66 0.71 18.96 5.79
CA GLY A 66 -0.11 20.08 6.24
C GLY A 66 -0.89 20.80 5.11
N VAL A 67 -0.40 20.73 3.88
CA VAL A 67 -1.13 21.26 2.72
C VAL A 67 -2.28 20.33 2.37
N LEU A 68 -2.03 19.03 2.31
CA LEU A 68 -3.04 18.02 2.02
C LEU A 68 -4.19 18.05 3.05
N GLU A 69 -3.88 18.16 4.33
CA GLU A 69 -4.89 18.26 5.39
C GLU A 69 -5.77 19.50 5.22
N ARG A 70 -5.19 20.65 4.91
CA ARG A 70 -5.96 21.89 4.58
C ARG A 70 -6.79 21.76 3.31
N SER A 71 -6.37 20.90 2.38
CA SER A 71 -7.13 20.57 1.17
C SER A 71 -8.20 19.50 1.38
N GLY A 72 -8.44 19.10 2.63
CA GLY A 72 -9.49 18.14 2.99
C GLY A 72 -9.09 16.66 2.93
N TYR A 73 -7.81 16.35 2.71
CA TYR A 73 -7.34 14.98 2.72
C TYR A 73 -7.24 14.42 4.14
N ARG A 74 -7.68 13.18 4.29
CA ARG A 74 -7.42 12.39 5.49
C ARG A 74 -6.13 11.61 5.27
N ILE A 75 -5.12 11.89 6.08
CA ILE A 75 -3.82 11.24 5.97
C ILE A 75 -3.73 10.07 6.95
N HIS A 76 -3.52 8.89 6.40
CA HIS A 76 -3.21 7.66 7.13
C HIS A 76 -1.73 7.35 6.96
N GLU A 77 -1.02 7.24 8.09
CA GLU A 77 0.41 6.98 8.12
C GLU A 77 0.69 5.66 8.83
N ILE A 78 1.37 4.75 8.14
CA ILE A 78 1.92 3.52 8.71
C ILE A 78 3.43 3.67 8.73
N ASN A 79 4.00 3.84 9.91
CA ASN A 79 5.44 3.92 10.10
C ASN A 79 5.98 2.52 10.45
N LEU A 80 6.70 1.91 9.52
CA LEU A 80 7.26 0.57 9.70
C LEU A 80 8.56 0.57 10.51
N THR A 81 9.17 1.74 10.73
CA THR A 81 10.38 1.88 11.55
C THR A 81 10.03 2.08 13.02
N ASP A 82 8.98 2.85 13.27
CA ASP A 82 8.44 3.09 14.60
C ASP A 82 6.90 2.96 14.54
N CYS A 83 6.40 1.78 14.89
CA CYS A 83 4.98 1.49 14.82
C CYS A 83 4.14 2.39 15.73
N HIS A 84 4.72 2.94 16.81
CA HIS A 84 4.03 3.85 17.73
C HIS A 84 3.81 5.24 17.12
N ALA A 85 4.61 5.62 16.13
CA ALA A 85 4.44 6.86 15.38
C ALA A 85 3.35 6.76 14.28
N SER A 86 2.79 5.57 14.06
CA SER A 86 1.67 5.37 13.14
C SER A 86 0.38 5.95 13.70
N ASN A 87 -0.41 6.62 12.85
CA ASN A 87 -1.71 7.14 13.25
C ASN A 87 -2.88 6.18 12.95
N ILE A 88 -2.58 5.07 12.30
CA ILE A 88 -3.52 3.96 12.07
C ILE A 88 -2.83 2.62 12.31
N GLY A 89 -3.61 1.61 12.66
CA GLY A 89 -3.21 0.21 12.66
C GLY A 89 -3.79 -0.53 11.45
N TYR A 90 -3.09 -1.55 11.00
CA TYR A 90 -3.59 -2.48 9.99
C TYR A 90 -3.77 -3.86 10.61
N ASN A 91 -5.00 -4.36 10.56
CA ASN A 91 -5.32 -5.72 10.98
C ASN A 91 -5.57 -6.59 9.74
N PRO A 92 -4.65 -7.47 9.36
CA PRO A 92 -4.78 -8.33 8.18
C PRO A 92 -5.99 -9.27 8.26
N LEU A 93 -6.43 -9.63 9.47
CA LEU A 93 -7.58 -10.54 9.66
C LEU A 93 -8.90 -9.94 9.16
N ARG A 94 -9.01 -8.62 9.08
CA ARG A 94 -10.18 -7.95 8.50
C ARG A 94 -10.39 -8.20 7.01
N ASN A 95 -9.38 -8.71 6.32
CA ASN A 95 -9.48 -9.06 4.90
C ASN A 95 -10.02 -10.48 4.67
N ILE A 96 -10.19 -11.27 5.74
CA ILE A 96 -10.78 -12.59 5.67
C ILE A 96 -12.30 -12.42 5.62
N ARG A 97 -12.88 -12.75 4.47
CA ARG A 97 -14.31 -12.56 4.21
C ARG A 97 -15.12 -13.71 4.80
N TYR A 98 -16.25 -13.35 5.40
CA TYR A 98 -17.26 -14.31 5.80
C TYR A 98 -18.19 -14.61 4.63
N ASP A 99 -18.44 -15.88 4.35
CA ASP A 99 -19.37 -16.35 3.32
C ASP A 99 -20.71 -16.68 4.01
N SER A 100 -21.67 -15.75 3.87
CA SER A 100 -22.97 -15.87 4.51
C SER A 100 -23.84 -17.00 3.94
N GLU A 101 -23.58 -17.44 2.72
CA GLU A 101 -24.32 -18.55 2.09
C GLU A 101 -23.84 -19.91 2.66
N ARG A 102 -22.56 -20.00 2.98
CA ARG A 102 -21.93 -21.22 3.50
C ARG A 102 -21.81 -21.24 5.01
N GLY A 103 -21.97 -20.10 5.68
CA GLY A 103 -21.92 -19.97 7.12
C GLY A 103 -20.51 -20.09 7.74
N HIS A 104 -19.46 -19.82 6.95
CA HIS A 104 -18.07 -19.89 7.44
C HIS A 104 -17.18 -18.85 6.76
N TYR A 105 -16.00 -18.59 7.32
CA TYR A 105 -14.99 -17.74 6.72
C TYR A 105 -14.34 -18.42 5.49
N ARG A 106 -13.96 -17.60 4.50
CA ARG A 106 -13.33 -18.12 3.28
C ARG A 106 -11.93 -18.64 3.57
N GLU A 107 -11.77 -19.93 3.47
CA GLU A 107 -10.51 -20.64 3.68
C GLU A 107 -9.37 -20.06 2.82
N GLN A 108 -9.63 -19.74 1.56
CA GLN A 108 -8.63 -19.13 0.67
C GLN A 108 -8.08 -17.79 1.18
N ASP A 109 -8.88 -17.00 1.89
CA ASP A 109 -8.42 -15.75 2.46
C ASP A 109 -7.55 -16.02 3.70
N ILE A 110 -7.88 -17.04 4.50
CA ILE A 110 -7.05 -17.52 5.61
C ILE A 110 -5.68 -17.97 5.10
N LEU A 111 -5.66 -18.83 4.07
CA LEU A 111 -4.43 -19.30 3.43
C LEU A 111 -3.55 -18.16 2.91
N ARG A 112 -4.16 -17.12 2.30
CA ARG A 112 -3.43 -15.93 1.83
C ARG A 112 -2.81 -15.15 2.98
N VAL A 113 -3.55 -14.91 4.05
CA VAL A 113 -3.03 -14.19 5.23
C VAL A 113 -1.89 -14.98 5.85
N ALA A 114 -2.04 -16.30 6.04
CA ALA A 114 -1.00 -17.16 6.59
C ALA A 114 0.25 -17.17 5.69
N ALA A 115 0.08 -17.23 4.37
CA ALA A 115 1.19 -17.17 3.42
C ALA A 115 1.95 -15.85 3.43
N CYS A 116 1.26 -14.73 3.70
CA CYS A 116 1.91 -13.42 3.86
C CYS A 116 2.68 -13.30 5.17
N LEU A 117 2.21 -13.93 6.24
CA LEU A 117 2.84 -13.87 7.57
C LEU A 117 3.99 -14.85 7.72
N VAL A 118 3.88 -16.02 7.08
CA VAL A 118 4.93 -17.06 7.05
C VAL A 118 5.26 -17.34 5.58
N PRO A 119 6.09 -16.50 4.93
CA PRO A 119 6.54 -16.77 3.57
C PRO A 119 7.42 -18.03 3.57
N LEU A 120 7.27 -18.86 2.52
CA LEU A 120 8.18 -20.00 2.34
C LEU A 120 9.49 -19.46 1.77
N GLU A 121 10.55 -19.54 2.54
CA GLU A 121 11.89 -19.27 2.04
C GLU A 121 12.44 -20.52 1.34
N ILE A 122 13.15 -20.32 0.23
CA ILE A 122 13.80 -21.42 -0.51
C ILE A 122 15.07 -21.81 0.26
N ILE A 123 14.89 -22.48 1.37
CA ILE A 123 15.98 -23.06 2.18
C ILE A 123 15.97 -24.57 2.00
N SER A 124 17.07 -25.22 2.29
CA SER A 124 17.31 -26.65 2.10
C SER A 124 16.30 -27.59 2.79
N ASP A 125 15.56 -27.11 3.76
CA ASP A 125 14.50 -27.88 4.45
C ASP A 125 13.24 -26.99 4.67
N PRO A 126 12.27 -27.05 3.76
CA PRO A 126 11.03 -26.29 3.86
C PRO A 126 10.01 -26.86 4.86
N PHE A 127 10.33 -27.96 5.54
CA PHE A 127 9.40 -28.64 6.45
C PHE A 127 8.90 -27.73 7.56
N TRP A 128 9.80 -26.99 8.20
CA TRP A 128 9.45 -26.14 9.34
C TRP A 128 8.58 -24.96 8.93
N ASP A 129 8.84 -24.36 7.78
CA ASP A 129 8.04 -23.25 7.24
C ASP A 129 6.64 -23.73 6.87
N HIS A 130 6.53 -24.91 6.26
CA HIS A 130 5.23 -25.53 5.98
C HIS A 130 4.46 -25.85 7.26
N ALA A 131 5.12 -26.45 8.25
CA ALA A 131 4.50 -26.80 9.52
C ALA A 131 4.01 -25.56 10.27
N ALA A 132 4.83 -24.49 10.32
CA ALA A 132 4.47 -23.23 10.93
C ALA A 132 3.27 -22.56 10.22
N ARG A 133 3.26 -22.58 8.89
CA ARG A 133 2.14 -22.06 8.09
C ARG A 133 0.85 -22.83 8.36
N MET A 134 0.88 -24.17 8.31
CA MET A 134 -0.28 -25.01 8.59
C MET A 134 -0.83 -24.80 10.00
N LEU A 135 0.06 -24.66 11.00
CA LEU A 135 -0.36 -24.33 12.36
C LEU A 135 -1.05 -22.98 12.41
N LEU A 136 -0.48 -21.96 11.76
CA LEU A 136 -1.08 -20.62 11.72
C LEU A 136 -2.44 -20.63 11.01
N GLU A 137 -2.58 -21.33 9.90
CA GLU A 137 -3.85 -21.51 9.18
C GLU A 137 -4.93 -22.10 10.08
N THR A 138 -4.58 -23.15 10.81
CA THR A 138 -5.48 -23.83 11.74
C THR A 138 -5.90 -22.91 12.88
N LEU A 139 -4.95 -22.18 13.48
CA LEU A 139 -5.22 -21.26 14.58
C LEU A 139 -6.07 -20.07 14.12
N LEU A 140 -5.84 -19.53 12.93
CA LEU A 140 -6.65 -18.44 12.35
C LEU A 140 -8.08 -18.91 12.08
N GLY A 141 -8.26 -20.11 11.49
CA GLY A 141 -9.58 -20.69 11.27
C GLY A 141 -10.34 -20.87 12.59
N TYR A 142 -9.70 -21.47 13.58
CA TYR A 142 -10.28 -21.65 14.91
C TYR A 142 -10.67 -20.32 15.58
N LEU A 143 -9.78 -19.32 15.54
CA LEU A 143 -10.03 -18.01 16.15
C LEU A 143 -11.23 -17.29 15.51
N LEU A 144 -11.39 -17.42 14.20
CA LEU A 144 -12.48 -16.77 13.47
C LEU A 144 -13.84 -17.46 13.69
N GLU A 145 -13.84 -18.78 13.89
CA GLU A 145 -15.08 -19.52 14.14
C GLU A 145 -15.53 -19.50 15.61
N CYS A 146 -14.63 -19.12 16.53
CA CYS A 146 -14.95 -18.98 17.95
C CYS A 146 -15.43 -17.57 18.36
N GLN A 147 -15.57 -16.64 17.40
CA GLN A 147 -16.15 -15.29 17.66
C GLN A 147 -17.65 -15.26 17.40
#